data_5fff78f6eb615c4c3161e09d30d269d7
#
_entry.id   5fff78f6eb615c4c3161e09d30d269d7
#
_cell.length_a   1.000
_cell.length_b   1.000
_cell.length_c   1.000
_cell.angle_alpha   90.00
_cell.angle_beta   90.00
_cell.angle_gamma   90.00
#
_symmetry.space_group_name_H-M   'P 1'
#
loop_
_entity.id
_entity.type
_entity.pdbx_description
1 polymer ?
#
loop_
_entity_poly.entity_id
_entity_poly.type
_entity_poly.pdbx_seq_one_letter_code
_entity_poly.pdbx_strand_id
1 'polypeptide(L)'
;MISLVNGVVRSISLDKAIVEVGGVGLSLAVTQKTSAQLNIGVQIQLFTTLVVREDALTLYGFLEDGDRALFELVQTVSGIGPKVALSIVSALSPSQL
;
A
#
# COMPACT_ATOMS: atom_id res chain seq x y z
N MET A 1 -5.14 -14.27 3.21
CA MET A 1 -5.28 -12.82 3.20
C MET A 1 -4.69 -12.27 1.92
N ILE A 2 -4.94 -10.99 1.59
CA ILE A 2 -4.46 -10.41 0.33
C ILE A 2 -3.03 -9.92 0.54
N SER A 3 -2.05 -10.63 -0.03
CA SER A 3 -0.64 -10.33 0.17
C SER A 3 0.04 -9.75 -1.06
N LEU A 4 -0.61 -9.84 -2.19
CA LEU A 4 -0.06 -9.40 -3.47
C LEU A 4 -1.19 -9.00 -4.39
N VAL A 5 -1.02 -7.87 -5.08
CA VAL A 5 -1.97 -7.41 -6.09
C VAL A 5 -1.20 -7.13 -7.37
N ASN A 6 -1.68 -7.70 -8.47
CA ASN A 6 -1.08 -7.52 -9.79
C ASN A 6 -2.19 -7.11 -10.75
N GLY A 7 -2.14 -5.89 -11.23
CA GLY A 7 -3.18 -5.36 -12.10
C GLY A 7 -2.80 -4.04 -12.74
N VAL A 8 -3.78 -3.39 -13.34
CA VAL A 8 -3.60 -2.15 -14.08
C VAL A 8 -4.04 -0.97 -13.23
N VAL A 9 -3.18 0.04 -13.13
CA VAL A 9 -3.49 1.26 -12.39
C VAL A 9 -4.56 2.04 -13.14
N ARG A 10 -5.68 2.32 -12.46
CA ARG A 10 -6.79 3.05 -13.05
C ARG A 10 -6.98 4.44 -12.47
N SER A 11 -6.53 4.67 -11.24
CA SER A 11 -6.67 5.96 -10.59
C SER A 11 -5.51 6.16 -9.61
N ILE A 12 -5.06 7.39 -9.48
CA ILE A 12 -3.98 7.75 -8.57
C ILE A 12 -4.38 9.02 -7.85
N SER A 13 -4.25 9.04 -6.54
CA SER A 13 -4.31 10.25 -5.75
C SER A 13 -3.07 10.29 -4.84
N LEU A 14 -2.96 11.30 -3.99
CA LEU A 14 -1.76 11.50 -3.19
C LEU A 14 -1.42 10.28 -2.32
N ASP A 15 -2.43 9.66 -1.75
CA ASP A 15 -2.24 8.58 -0.78
C ASP A 15 -3.03 7.31 -1.14
N LYS A 16 -3.59 7.24 -2.34
CA LYS A 16 -4.39 6.09 -2.77
C LYS A 16 -4.19 5.79 -4.24
N ALA A 17 -4.42 4.55 -4.59
CA ALA A 17 -4.46 4.13 -5.98
C ALA A 17 -5.55 3.08 -6.15
N ILE A 18 -6.18 3.07 -7.32
CA ILE A 18 -7.11 2.01 -7.69
C ILE A 18 -6.43 1.14 -8.72
N VAL A 19 -6.34 -0.15 -8.43
CA VAL A 19 -5.73 -1.14 -9.32
C VAL A 19 -6.81 -2.13 -9.72
N GLU A 20 -7.00 -2.28 -11.02
CA GLU A 20 -7.99 -3.21 -11.56
C GLU A 20 -7.38 -4.59 -11.75
N VAL A 21 -7.99 -5.58 -11.12
CA VAL A 21 -7.58 -6.98 -11.20
C VAL A 21 -8.79 -7.79 -11.66
N GLY A 22 -8.72 -8.33 -12.86
CA GLY A 22 -9.81 -9.16 -13.38
C GLY A 22 -11.17 -8.47 -13.41
N GLY A 23 -11.19 -7.19 -13.68
CA GLY A 23 -12.43 -6.40 -13.72
C GLY A 23 -12.86 -5.82 -12.38
N VAL A 24 -12.11 -6.10 -11.31
CA VAL A 24 -12.41 -5.58 -9.97
C VAL A 24 -11.42 -4.46 -9.64
N GLY A 25 -11.92 -3.29 -9.28
CA GLY A 25 -11.09 -2.17 -8.84
C GLY A 25 -10.83 -2.25 -7.35
N LEU A 26 -9.57 -2.46 -6.98
CA LEU A 26 -9.15 -2.48 -5.58
C LEU A 26 -8.57 -1.13 -5.22
N SER A 27 -9.07 -0.52 -4.16
CA SER A 27 -8.54 0.73 -3.64
C SER A 27 -7.46 0.42 -2.62
N LEU A 28 -6.26 0.92 -2.85
CA LEU A 28 -5.13 0.68 -1.97
C LEU A 28 -4.65 1.99 -1.39
N ALA A 29 -4.36 1.99 -0.09
CA ALA A 29 -3.65 3.09 0.53
C ALA A 29 -2.16 2.89 0.28
N VAL A 30 -1.49 3.94 -0.20
CA VAL A 30 -0.07 3.88 -0.57
C VAL A 30 0.65 5.11 -0.02
N THR A 31 1.97 5.04 0.04
CA THR A 31 2.76 6.21 0.39
C THR A 31 2.77 7.20 -0.77
N GLN A 32 3.07 8.47 -0.49
CA GLN A 32 3.20 9.48 -1.54
C GLN A 32 4.30 9.12 -2.52
N LYS A 33 5.34 8.48 -2.07
CA LYS A 33 6.42 8.03 -2.94
C LYS A 33 5.97 6.97 -3.91
N THR A 34 5.16 6.02 -3.42
CA THR A 34 4.59 5.00 -4.29
C THR A 34 3.66 5.63 -5.30
N SER A 35 2.75 6.51 -4.86
CA SER A 35 1.80 7.14 -5.78
C SER A 35 2.52 7.95 -6.86
N ALA A 36 3.63 8.58 -6.53
CA ALA A 36 4.42 9.35 -7.48
C ALA A 36 5.09 8.48 -8.56
N GLN A 37 5.28 7.20 -8.28
CA GLN A 37 5.92 6.27 -9.21
C GLN A 37 4.93 5.47 -10.05
N LEU A 38 3.64 5.55 -9.74
CA LEU A 38 2.62 4.84 -10.49
C LEU A 38 2.22 5.61 -11.73
N ASN A 39 1.76 4.90 -12.75
CA ASN A 39 1.27 5.51 -13.99
C ASN A 39 -0.05 4.86 -14.37
N ILE A 40 -1.06 5.68 -14.67
CA ILE A 40 -2.38 5.21 -15.08
C ILE A 40 -2.25 4.41 -16.38
N GLY A 41 -2.91 3.27 -16.43
CA GLY A 41 -2.91 2.37 -17.59
C GLY A 41 -1.77 1.38 -17.62
N VAL A 42 -0.84 1.45 -16.68
CA VAL A 42 0.33 0.58 -16.63
C VAL A 42 0.09 -0.54 -15.62
N GLN A 43 0.50 -1.74 -15.98
CA GLN A 43 0.41 -2.88 -15.08
C GLN A 43 1.44 -2.74 -13.97
N ILE A 44 1.03 -3.04 -12.74
CA ILE A 44 1.86 -2.92 -11.56
C ILE A 44 1.64 -4.11 -10.64
N GLN A 45 2.68 -4.49 -9.93
CA GLN A 45 2.60 -5.46 -8.85
C GLN A 45 2.89 -4.75 -7.53
N LEU A 46 2.00 -4.90 -6.59
CA LEU A 46 2.16 -4.31 -5.25
C LEU A 46 2.10 -5.40 -4.21
N PHE A 47 3.00 -5.33 -3.25
CA PHE A 47 2.95 -6.18 -2.06
C PHE A 47 1.99 -5.53 -1.09
N THR A 48 1.05 -6.31 -0.57
CA THR A 48 -0.07 -5.76 0.16
C THR A 48 -0.20 -6.35 1.55
N THR A 49 -0.87 -5.61 2.41
CA THR A 49 -1.35 -6.11 3.68
C THR A 49 -2.75 -5.58 3.92
N LEU A 50 -3.63 -6.44 4.38
CA LEU A 50 -5.02 -6.09 4.67
C LEU A 50 -5.14 -5.83 6.16
N VAL A 51 -5.55 -4.61 6.51
CA VAL A 51 -5.80 -4.25 7.89
C VAL A 51 -7.30 -4.33 8.14
N VAL A 52 -7.69 -5.21 9.06
CA VAL A 52 -9.08 -5.44 9.42
C VAL A 52 -9.35 -4.77 10.75
N ARG A 53 -10.30 -3.85 10.74
CA ARG A 53 -10.75 -3.18 11.94
C ARG A 53 -12.25 -3.40 12.10
N GLU A 54 -12.76 -3.04 13.26
CA GLU A 54 -14.17 -3.21 13.57
C GLU A 54 -15.09 -2.53 12.53
N ASP A 55 -14.67 -1.36 12.06
CA ASP A 55 -15.48 -0.52 11.18
C ASP A 55 -14.88 -0.34 9.78
N ALA A 56 -13.78 -1.00 9.45
CA ALA A 56 -13.13 -0.79 8.16
C ALA A 56 -12.25 -1.96 7.75
N LEU A 57 -12.16 -2.16 6.43
CA LEU A 57 -11.17 -3.02 5.79
C LEU A 57 -10.34 -2.12 4.90
N THR A 58 -9.03 -2.07 5.12
CA THR A 58 -8.13 -1.23 4.33
C THR A 58 -6.99 -2.06 3.79
N LEU A 59 -6.79 -1.99 2.47
CA LEU A 59 -5.69 -2.66 1.81
C LEU A 59 -4.57 -1.66 1.60
N TYR A 60 -3.39 -1.95 2.12
CA TYR A 60 -2.20 -1.13 1.97
C TYR A 60 -1.27 -1.76 0.94
N GLY A 61 -0.72 -0.95 0.04
CA GLY A 61 0.12 -1.44 -1.04
C GLY A 61 1.51 -0.80 -1.03
N PHE A 62 2.51 -1.61 -1.36
CA PHE A 62 3.92 -1.20 -1.36
C PHE A 62 4.60 -1.76 -2.60
N LEU A 63 5.50 -0.99 -3.21
CA LEU A 63 6.26 -1.44 -4.36
C LEU A 63 7.29 -2.49 -3.99
N GLU A 64 7.82 -2.42 -2.77
CA GLU A 64 8.84 -3.34 -2.28
C GLU A 64 8.32 -4.16 -1.11
N ASP A 65 8.61 -5.45 -1.10
CA ASP A 65 8.18 -6.32 -0.01
C ASP A 65 8.82 -5.93 1.33
N GLY A 66 10.03 -5.39 1.28
CA GLY A 66 10.68 -4.90 2.50
C GLY A 66 9.91 -3.78 3.18
N ASP A 67 9.30 -2.90 2.39
CA ASP A 67 8.47 -1.82 2.92
C ASP A 67 7.19 -2.37 3.54
N ARG A 68 6.57 -3.36 2.91
CA ARG A 68 5.42 -4.05 3.47
C ARG A 68 5.76 -4.72 4.81
N ALA A 69 6.91 -5.40 4.86
CA ALA A 69 7.36 -6.06 6.08
C ALA A 69 7.63 -5.04 7.20
N LEU A 70 8.21 -3.90 6.86
CA LEU A 70 8.46 -2.84 7.83
C LEU A 70 7.14 -2.28 8.35
N PHE A 71 6.16 -2.07 7.49
CA PHE A 71 4.84 -1.60 7.88
C PHE A 71 4.21 -2.56 8.90
N GLU A 72 4.25 -3.85 8.62
CA GLU A 72 3.70 -4.85 9.54
C GLU A 72 4.46 -4.87 10.85
N LEU A 73 5.77 -4.76 10.80
CA LEU A 73 6.61 -4.74 12.01
C LEU A 73 6.29 -3.54 12.88
N VAL A 74 6.19 -2.36 12.28
CA VAL A 74 5.88 -1.12 13.01
C VAL A 74 4.51 -1.22 13.69
N GLN A 75 3.54 -1.85 13.03
CA GLN A 75 2.21 -2.01 13.60
C GLN A 75 2.16 -2.96 14.80
N THR A 76 3.17 -3.80 14.99
CA THR A 76 3.21 -4.66 16.18
C THR A 76 3.55 -3.87 17.44
N VAL A 77 4.05 -2.65 17.29
CA VAL A 77 4.36 -1.78 18.43
C VAL A 77 3.05 -1.23 18.99
N SER A 78 2.90 -1.32 20.31
CA SER A 78 1.69 -0.89 20.99
C SER A 78 1.41 0.59 20.74
N GLY A 79 0.16 0.89 20.40
CA GLY A 79 -0.28 2.27 20.19
C GLY A 79 0.01 2.84 18.80
N ILE A 80 0.65 2.07 17.91
CA ILE A 80 0.92 2.52 16.55
C ILE A 80 -0.20 2.03 15.63
N GLY A 81 -0.99 2.96 15.10
CA GLY A 81 -2.02 2.65 14.12
C GLY A 81 -1.48 2.57 12.70
N PRO A 82 -2.31 2.11 11.74
CA PRO A 82 -1.84 1.93 10.35
C PRO A 82 -1.43 3.23 9.67
N LYS A 83 -2.10 4.34 9.93
CA LYS A 83 -1.72 5.62 9.29
C LYS A 83 -0.37 6.11 9.77
N VAL A 84 -0.10 5.98 11.06
CA VAL A 84 1.20 6.36 11.62
C VAL A 84 2.27 5.41 11.12
N ALA A 85 1.98 4.10 11.06
CA ALA A 85 2.90 3.12 10.51
C ALA A 85 3.25 3.44 9.06
N LEU A 86 2.28 3.83 8.25
CA LEU A 86 2.50 4.19 6.86
C LEU A 86 3.42 5.42 6.74
N SER A 87 3.22 6.40 7.60
CA SER A 87 4.09 7.59 7.64
C SER A 87 5.52 7.24 8.01
N ILE A 88 5.70 6.33 8.95
CA ILE A 88 7.03 5.88 9.37
C ILE A 88 7.73 5.14 8.21
N VAL A 89 7.02 4.24 7.54
CA VAL A 89 7.56 3.53 6.39
C VAL A 89 7.93 4.50 5.28
N SER A 90 7.08 5.49 5.03
CA SER A 90 7.36 6.52 4.02
C SER A 90 8.67 7.26 4.32
N ALA A 91 8.95 7.53 5.59
CA ALA A 91 10.15 8.25 6.00
C ALA A 91 11.41 7.36 5.99
N LEU A 92 11.25 6.06 6.27
CA LEU A 92 12.37 5.14 6.45
C LEU A 92 12.56 4.17 5.27
N SER A 93 11.74 4.28 4.24
CA SER A 93 11.72 3.29 3.16
C SER A 93 13.08 3.20 2.47
N PRO A 94 13.69 2.00 2.41
CA PRO A 94 14.95 1.82 1.71
C PRO A 94 14.81 1.97 0.19
N SER A 95 13.61 1.91 -0.34
CA SER A 95 13.37 2.08 -1.78
C SER A 95 13.71 3.48 -2.26
N GLN A 96 14.07 4.39 -1.36
CA GLN A 96 14.43 5.76 -1.71
C GLN A 96 15.90 6.02 -1.84
N LEU A 97 16.69 5.10 -1.42
CA LEU A 97 18.16 5.29 -1.43
C LEU A 97 18.76 5.04 -2.80
#